data_0b5f3a1b8183106cc404acd31c0c0dfe
#
_entry.id   0b5f3a1b8183106cc404acd31c0c0dfe
#
_cell.length_a   1.000
_cell.length_b   1.000
_cell.length_c   1.000
_cell.angle_alpha   90.00
_cell.angle_beta   90.00
_cell.angle_gamma   90.00
#
_symmetry.space_group_name_H-M   'P 1'
#
loop_
_entity.id
_entity.type
_entity.pdbx_description
1 polymer ?
#
loop_
_entity_poly.entity_id
_entity_poly.type
_entity_poly.pdbx_seq_one_letter_code
_entity_poly.pdbx_strand_id
1 'polypeptide(L)'
;MIAKKIKPFAIAPADVGCRNHILGAFRAIGELNGQKLNPDNLFVLPDGSQSFLEVRTALVYTGFKSYREFTEKLFDLLDEYLAHKKQIPQVFITVYNPTESHEPGRNADVLCRAVKEYYKIRNLGKVMTVVLSSRYYKYRYVDLINIPKHLMTFSLRIRLIRNKNLRKKVLITMGTIHNFTMQAVVDKCDDLQAIMKKYEKDADLASIISKLDNFKHKEKKVVFCLGGRVEGSEIVFDINYVQKLYSDAEKLVASGYGVVFVNGPRTPSTVTDYLYEKALKNDNIVFQNCKRIAQIKEDYAPSAWRIYSGPHEEEFRKLQKLGNIYPGVLGFGNTLAVHTMDSYSSCETASAKIPTAVSCRGLYIDPAIRYDCRNLAQLLCPKYAIDFDEFVSMACNMKIEPKDLRPRLLSNPLRVFAETVVKRLNQLG
;
A
#
# COMPACT_ATOMS: atom_id res chain seq x y z
N MET A 1 36.33 -10.52 0.25
CA MET A 1 35.43 -10.54 -0.95
C MET A 1 34.46 -9.37 -0.81
N ILE A 2 34.56 -8.38 -1.70
CA ILE A 2 33.57 -7.28 -1.74
C ILE A 2 32.25 -7.91 -2.18
N ALA A 3 31.25 -7.93 -1.30
CA ALA A 3 29.95 -8.46 -1.62
C ALA A 3 29.42 -7.75 -2.89
N LYS A 4 29.14 -8.52 -3.93
CA LYS A 4 28.63 -8.00 -5.20
C LYS A 4 27.34 -7.23 -4.92
N LYS A 5 27.32 -5.93 -5.22
CA LYS A 5 26.14 -5.08 -4.96
C LYS A 5 24.92 -5.63 -5.69
N ILE A 6 23.92 -6.04 -4.95
CA ILE A 6 22.66 -6.58 -5.50
C ILE A 6 21.83 -5.44 -6.07
N LYS A 7 21.41 -5.56 -7.32
CA LYS A 7 20.51 -4.60 -7.96
C LYS A 7 19.16 -5.27 -8.27
N PRO A 8 18.08 -4.85 -7.62
CA PRO A 8 16.75 -5.26 -7.99
C PRO A 8 16.16 -4.38 -9.10
N PHE A 9 15.23 -4.94 -9.86
CA PHE A 9 14.30 -4.21 -10.72
C PHE A 9 12.89 -4.81 -10.57
N ALA A 10 11.88 -4.09 -10.99
CA ALA A 10 10.51 -4.50 -10.76
C ALA A 10 9.56 -4.09 -11.89
N ILE A 11 8.52 -4.88 -12.06
CA ILE A 11 7.34 -4.56 -12.84
C ILE A 11 6.14 -4.77 -11.91
N ALA A 12 5.34 -3.76 -11.74
CA ALA A 12 4.25 -3.77 -10.78
C ALA A 12 3.02 -3.01 -11.29
N PRO A 13 1.88 -3.27 -10.70
CA PRO A 13 0.68 -2.48 -10.93
C PRO A 13 0.80 -1.01 -10.52
N ALA A 14 0.01 0.02 -11.14
CA ALA A 14 -0.06 1.46 -10.87
C ALA A 14 -0.57 1.84 -9.50
N ASP A 15 -0.99 0.89 -8.76
CA ASP A 15 -1.58 1.12 -7.48
C ASP A 15 -0.50 1.50 -6.45
N VAL A 16 -0.79 2.52 -5.68
CA VAL A 16 0.13 3.07 -4.67
C VAL A 16 0.55 2.01 -3.65
N GLY A 17 -0.35 1.08 -3.29
CA GLY A 17 -0.05 -0.02 -2.38
C GLY A 17 1.01 -0.96 -2.97
N CYS A 18 0.85 -1.37 -4.23
CA CYS A 18 1.82 -2.21 -4.93
C CYS A 18 3.18 -1.51 -5.05
N ARG A 19 3.18 -0.21 -5.35
CA ARG A 19 4.39 0.60 -5.38
C ARG A 19 5.10 0.60 -4.03
N ASN A 20 4.38 0.80 -2.94
CA ASN A 20 4.95 0.80 -1.60
C ASN A 20 5.58 -0.54 -1.23
N HIS A 21 5.02 -1.67 -1.67
CA HIS A 21 5.61 -2.99 -1.50
C HIS A 21 6.97 -3.10 -2.22
N ILE A 22 7.04 -2.69 -3.48
CA ILE A 22 8.27 -2.70 -4.26
C ILE A 22 9.34 -1.80 -3.63
N LEU A 23 8.99 -0.56 -3.28
CA LEU A 23 9.92 0.37 -2.64
C LEU A 23 10.43 -0.16 -1.29
N GLY A 24 9.56 -0.80 -0.51
CA GLY A 24 9.96 -1.45 0.74
C GLY A 24 10.97 -2.57 0.51
N ALA A 25 10.75 -3.41 -0.51
CA ALA A 25 11.69 -4.46 -0.90
C ALA A 25 13.04 -3.89 -1.35
N PHE A 26 13.03 -2.85 -2.18
CA PHE A 26 14.25 -2.19 -2.65
C PHE A 26 15.02 -1.55 -1.51
N ARG A 27 14.34 -0.81 -0.63
CA ARG A 27 14.95 -0.23 0.57
C ARG A 27 15.60 -1.31 1.43
N ALA A 28 14.88 -2.39 1.71
CA ALA A 28 15.39 -3.47 2.56
C ALA A 28 16.65 -4.12 1.99
N ILE A 29 16.69 -4.37 0.68
CA ILE A 29 17.86 -4.91 -0.01
C ILE A 29 19.00 -3.90 0.03
N GLY A 30 18.71 -2.61 -0.20
CA GLY A 30 19.71 -1.54 -0.20
C GLY A 30 20.35 -1.33 1.17
N GLU A 31 19.55 -1.24 2.21
CA GLU A 31 20.03 -1.07 3.59
C GLU A 31 20.97 -2.22 4.00
N LEU A 32 20.61 -3.47 3.65
CA LEU A 32 21.44 -4.63 3.94
C LEU A 32 22.80 -4.61 3.18
N ASN A 33 22.83 -3.98 2.00
CA ASN A 33 24.05 -3.86 1.19
C ASN A 33 24.78 -2.52 1.40
N GLY A 34 24.36 -1.69 2.37
CA GLY A 34 24.91 -0.35 2.58
C GLY A 34 24.70 0.59 1.39
N GLN A 35 23.63 0.38 0.63
CA GLN A 35 23.30 1.15 -0.56
C GLN A 35 22.05 1.99 -0.35
N LYS A 36 22.07 3.23 -0.81
CA LYS A 36 20.83 3.97 -1.10
C LYS A 36 20.30 3.46 -2.44
N LEU A 37 19.11 2.88 -2.44
CA LEU A 37 18.45 2.50 -3.67
C LEU A 37 17.81 3.73 -4.30
N ASN A 38 18.21 3.98 -5.52
CA ASN A 38 17.59 5.02 -6.33
C ASN A 38 16.26 4.46 -6.88
N PRO A 39 15.17 5.26 -6.86
CA PRO A 39 13.94 4.95 -7.60
C PRO A 39 14.16 4.62 -9.09
N ASP A 40 15.29 5.00 -9.68
CA ASP A 40 15.67 4.67 -11.07
C ASP A 40 15.79 3.17 -11.38
N ASN A 41 15.75 2.30 -10.37
CA ASN A 41 15.68 0.85 -10.58
C ASN A 41 14.28 0.34 -10.90
N LEU A 42 13.32 1.25 -10.93
CA LEU A 42 11.96 0.96 -11.33
C LEU A 42 11.80 1.11 -12.82
N PHE A 43 10.99 0.25 -13.38
CA PHE A 43 10.69 0.31 -14.79
C PHE A 43 9.70 1.46 -15.03
N VAL A 44 10.14 2.52 -15.70
CA VAL A 44 9.34 3.69 -16.08
C VAL A 44 9.13 3.61 -17.58
N LEU A 45 7.90 3.77 -18.04
CA LEU A 45 7.60 3.79 -19.46
C LEU A 45 8.12 5.05 -20.17
N PRO A 46 8.28 4.97 -21.53
CA PRO A 46 8.86 6.05 -22.33
C PRO A 46 8.09 7.37 -22.35
N ASP A 47 6.83 7.39 -21.92
CA ASP A 47 6.00 8.61 -21.92
C ASP A 47 6.30 9.58 -20.78
N GLY A 48 7.30 9.25 -19.93
CA GLY A 48 7.73 10.10 -18.83
C GLY A 48 6.78 10.11 -17.64
N SER A 49 5.69 9.35 -17.65
CA SER A 49 4.85 9.22 -16.48
C SER A 49 5.59 8.44 -15.41
N GLN A 50 5.68 9.00 -14.22
CA GLN A 50 6.45 8.44 -13.10
C GLN A 50 5.72 7.28 -12.39
N SER A 51 4.79 6.61 -13.04
CA SER A 51 4.09 5.51 -12.42
C SER A 51 4.71 4.18 -12.81
N PHE A 52 5.01 3.36 -11.83
CA PHE A 52 5.49 1.99 -11.97
C PHE A 52 4.65 1.08 -12.83
N LEU A 53 3.63 1.62 -13.40
CA LEU A 53 2.48 0.89 -13.78
C LEU A 53 2.13 0.88 -15.18
N GLU A 54 2.74 1.70 -15.87
CA GLU A 54 2.45 1.86 -17.27
C GLU A 54 2.86 0.63 -18.06
N VAL A 55 3.85 -0.13 -17.57
CA VAL A 55 4.08 -1.47 -18.11
C VAL A 55 2.83 -2.35 -17.97
N ARG A 56 2.14 -2.32 -16.86
CA ARG A 56 0.85 -3.02 -16.73
C ARG A 56 -0.17 -2.44 -17.68
N THR A 57 -0.28 -1.13 -17.71
CA THR A 57 -1.29 -0.45 -18.48
C THR A 57 -1.06 -0.68 -19.97
N ALA A 58 0.14 -0.49 -20.48
CA ALA A 58 0.48 -0.80 -21.86
C ALA A 58 0.30 -2.29 -22.18
N LEU A 59 0.71 -3.20 -21.28
CA LEU A 59 0.61 -4.64 -21.47
C LEU A 59 -0.83 -5.18 -21.28
N VAL A 60 -1.67 -4.52 -20.50
CA VAL A 60 -3.05 -4.94 -20.25
C VAL A 60 -4.01 -4.40 -21.29
N TYR A 61 -3.85 -3.14 -21.70
CA TYR A 61 -4.80 -2.47 -22.60
C TYR A 61 -4.55 -2.76 -24.07
N THR A 62 -3.38 -3.27 -24.42
CA THR A 62 -3.10 -3.68 -25.81
C THR A 62 -3.68 -5.04 -26.20
N GLY A 63 -4.35 -5.72 -25.26
CA GLY A 63 -5.11 -6.93 -25.57
C GLY A 63 -4.26 -8.05 -26.18
N PHE A 64 -3.14 -8.39 -25.56
CA PHE A 64 -2.26 -9.45 -26.07
C PHE A 64 -3.03 -10.75 -26.32
N LYS A 65 -3.03 -11.18 -27.54
CA LYS A 65 -3.71 -12.41 -27.97
C LYS A 65 -2.87 -13.66 -27.69
N SER A 66 -1.57 -13.50 -27.45
CA SER A 66 -0.66 -14.61 -27.23
C SER A 66 0.49 -14.27 -26.28
N TYR A 67 1.08 -15.32 -25.69
CA TYR A 67 2.30 -15.20 -24.89
C TYR A 67 3.47 -14.63 -25.71
N ARG A 68 3.54 -14.97 -27.01
CA ARG A 68 4.60 -14.50 -27.91
C ARG A 68 4.53 -12.99 -28.09
N GLU A 69 3.38 -12.45 -28.42
CA GLU A 69 3.16 -11.00 -28.57
C GLU A 69 3.52 -10.24 -27.29
N PHE A 70 3.09 -10.78 -26.13
CA PHE A 70 3.45 -10.24 -24.83
C PHE A 70 4.97 -10.22 -24.60
N THR A 71 5.66 -11.33 -24.88
CA THR A 71 7.11 -11.41 -24.64
C THR A 71 7.91 -10.54 -25.60
N GLU A 72 7.52 -10.42 -26.85
CA GLU A 72 8.15 -9.52 -27.83
C GLU A 72 8.11 -8.07 -27.27
N LYS A 73 6.93 -7.59 -26.87
CA LYS A 73 6.78 -6.26 -26.30
C LYS A 73 7.53 -6.05 -24.99
N LEU A 74 7.50 -7.05 -24.11
CA LEU A 74 8.27 -6.99 -22.86
C LEU A 74 9.79 -6.97 -23.12
N PHE A 75 10.27 -7.70 -24.11
CA PHE A 75 11.69 -7.75 -24.45
C PHE A 75 12.18 -6.42 -25.00
N ASP A 76 11.41 -5.76 -25.86
CA ASP A 76 11.73 -4.41 -26.35
C ASP A 76 11.87 -3.42 -25.18
N LEU A 77 10.92 -3.45 -24.24
CA LEU A 77 10.96 -2.60 -23.05
C LEU A 77 12.16 -2.91 -22.13
N LEU A 78 12.52 -4.19 -22.00
CA LEU A 78 13.70 -4.59 -21.21
C LEU A 78 15.00 -4.22 -21.91
N ASP A 79 15.09 -4.35 -23.23
CA ASP A 79 16.24 -3.91 -24.02
C ASP A 79 16.46 -2.41 -23.86
N GLU A 80 15.42 -1.59 -23.97
CA GLU A 80 15.48 -0.14 -23.73
C GLU A 80 15.92 0.17 -22.28
N TYR A 81 15.29 -0.47 -21.29
CA TYR A 81 15.62 -0.28 -19.87
C TYR A 81 17.07 -0.64 -19.55
N LEU A 82 17.59 -1.73 -20.10
CA LEU A 82 18.93 -2.24 -19.80
C LEU A 82 20.03 -1.57 -20.63
N ALA A 83 19.70 -0.94 -21.76
CA ALA A 83 20.68 -0.31 -22.66
C ALA A 83 21.59 0.70 -21.95
N HIS A 84 21.10 1.38 -20.94
CA HIS A 84 21.83 2.42 -20.20
C HIS A 84 22.33 1.94 -18.82
N LYS A 85 22.20 0.65 -18.48
CA LYS A 85 22.61 0.14 -17.17
C LYS A 85 24.03 -0.37 -17.17
N LYS A 86 24.87 0.19 -16.30
CA LYS A 86 26.27 -0.28 -16.10
C LYS A 86 26.35 -1.67 -15.45
N GLN A 87 25.30 -2.09 -14.77
CA GLN A 87 25.23 -3.39 -14.11
C GLN A 87 23.86 -4.02 -14.32
N ILE A 88 23.84 -5.21 -14.86
CA ILE A 88 22.60 -5.98 -15.05
C ILE A 88 21.97 -6.31 -13.70
N PRO A 89 20.67 -6.01 -13.50
CA PRO A 89 19.95 -6.38 -12.30
C PRO A 89 19.90 -7.90 -12.13
N GLN A 90 19.91 -8.36 -10.88
CA GLN A 90 19.96 -9.80 -10.56
C GLN A 90 18.70 -10.29 -9.88
N VAL A 91 17.83 -9.38 -9.46
CA VAL A 91 16.57 -9.68 -8.76
C VAL A 91 15.42 -8.98 -9.47
N PHE A 92 14.49 -9.77 -9.97
CA PHE A 92 13.22 -9.29 -10.51
C PHE A 92 12.14 -9.41 -9.45
N ILE A 93 11.43 -8.32 -9.16
CA ILE A 93 10.38 -8.28 -8.13
C ILE A 93 9.05 -7.87 -8.76
N THR A 94 7.97 -8.57 -8.43
CA THR A 94 6.61 -8.20 -8.79
C THR A 94 5.64 -8.43 -7.63
N VAL A 95 4.47 -7.79 -7.69
CA VAL A 95 3.40 -7.91 -6.71
C VAL A 95 2.10 -8.46 -7.32
N TYR A 96 2.14 -8.90 -8.57
CA TYR A 96 0.98 -9.50 -9.20
C TYR A 96 0.64 -10.84 -8.58
N ASN A 97 -0.64 -11.06 -8.33
CA ASN A 97 -1.13 -12.41 -8.12
C ASN A 97 -1.30 -13.11 -9.48
N PRO A 98 -1.20 -14.44 -9.55
CA PRO A 98 -1.71 -15.18 -10.69
C PRO A 98 -3.23 -15.05 -10.58
N THR A 99 -3.77 -14.02 -11.17
CA THR A 99 -5.20 -13.86 -11.20
C THR A 99 -5.80 -14.87 -12.16
N GLU A 100 -7.06 -15.13 -11.98
CA GLU A 100 -7.92 -15.86 -12.90
C GLU A 100 -7.98 -15.18 -14.30
N SER A 101 -7.31 -14.04 -14.48
CA SER A 101 -7.23 -13.37 -15.77
C SER A 101 -6.30 -14.15 -16.71
N HIS A 102 -6.84 -14.50 -17.87
CA HIS A 102 -6.08 -15.11 -18.98
C HIS A 102 -5.07 -14.14 -19.62
N GLU A 103 -4.97 -12.90 -19.12
CA GLU A 103 -4.07 -11.87 -19.64
C GLU A 103 -2.64 -12.08 -19.13
N PRO A 104 -1.65 -12.31 -20.02
CA PRO A 104 -0.28 -12.58 -19.63
C PRO A 104 0.33 -11.49 -18.74
N GLY A 105 0.06 -10.22 -19.00
CA GLY A 105 0.61 -9.09 -18.26
C GLY A 105 0.12 -8.97 -16.80
N ARG A 106 -0.96 -9.67 -16.45
CA ARG A 106 -1.51 -9.70 -15.08
C ARG A 106 -1.10 -10.92 -14.28
N ASN A 107 -0.30 -11.79 -14.84
CA ASN A 107 0.09 -13.04 -14.20
C ASN A 107 1.56 -13.01 -13.80
N ALA A 108 1.84 -13.04 -12.50
CA ALA A 108 3.19 -13.00 -11.98
C ALA A 108 4.07 -14.16 -12.46
N ASP A 109 3.50 -15.37 -12.64
CA ASP A 109 4.27 -16.52 -13.11
C ASP A 109 4.66 -16.38 -14.57
N VAL A 110 3.76 -15.81 -15.39
CA VAL A 110 4.03 -15.49 -16.80
C VAL A 110 5.10 -14.40 -16.93
N LEU A 111 5.00 -13.32 -16.12
CA LEU A 111 6.05 -12.29 -16.06
C LEU A 111 7.40 -12.86 -15.66
N CYS A 112 7.44 -13.64 -14.60
CA CYS A 112 8.68 -14.26 -14.13
C CYS A 112 9.29 -15.24 -15.16
N ARG A 113 8.43 -15.97 -15.89
CA ARG A 113 8.85 -16.81 -17.01
C ARG A 113 9.48 -15.96 -18.11
N ALA A 114 8.80 -14.93 -18.57
CA ALA A 114 9.27 -14.07 -19.66
C ALA A 114 10.60 -13.38 -19.30
N VAL A 115 10.75 -12.87 -18.07
CA VAL A 115 12.01 -12.29 -17.60
C VAL A 115 13.13 -13.32 -17.59
N LYS A 116 12.90 -14.54 -17.13
CA LYS A 116 13.92 -15.62 -17.18
C LYS A 116 14.29 -16.00 -18.61
N GLU A 117 13.32 -16.09 -19.51
CA GLU A 117 13.56 -16.34 -20.95
C GLU A 117 14.37 -15.21 -21.58
N TYR A 118 14.05 -13.95 -21.30
CA TYR A 118 14.80 -12.79 -21.73
C TYR A 118 16.28 -12.88 -21.31
N TYR A 119 16.54 -13.10 -20.02
CA TYR A 119 17.90 -13.23 -19.48
C TYR A 119 18.68 -14.36 -20.15
N LYS A 120 18.02 -15.49 -20.41
CA LYS A 120 18.62 -16.62 -21.14
C LYS A 120 18.96 -16.25 -22.57
N ILE A 121 18.02 -15.64 -23.32
CA ILE A 121 18.20 -15.28 -24.74
C ILE A 121 19.29 -14.22 -24.91
N ARG A 122 19.34 -13.22 -24.02
CA ARG A 122 20.33 -12.14 -24.05
C ARG A 122 21.64 -12.51 -23.34
N ASN A 123 21.80 -13.74 -22.88
CA ASN A 123 22.97 -14.24 -22.14
C ASN A 123 23.39 -13.35 -20.96
N LEU A 124 22.44 -12.83 -20.19
CA LEU A 124 22.65 -11.91 -19.08
C LEU A 124 22.95 -12.59 -17.74
N GLY A 125 23.07 -13.92 -17.74
CA GLY A 125 23.25 -14.73 -16.54
C GLY A 125 21.92 -15.12 -15.88
N LYS A 126 21.96 -15.44 -14.58
CA LYS A 126 20.79 -15.86 -13.83
C LYS A 126 20.09 -14.66 -13.17
N VAL A 127 18.77 -14.63 -13.21
CA VAL A 127 17.92 -13.69 -12.49
C VAL A 127 17.05 -14.43 -11.48
N MET A 128 17.03 -13.94 -10.24
CA MET A 128 16.12 -14.40 -9.20
C MET A 128 14.78 -13.70 -9.33
N THR A 129 13.69 -14.45 -9.36
CA THR A 129 12.35 -13.91 -9.49
C THR A 129 11.59 -13.97 -8.15
N VAL A 130 10.98 -12.88 -7.77
CA VAL A 130 10.33 -12.67 -6.46
C VAL A 130 8.91 -12.15 -6.65
N VAL A 131 7.96 -12.74 -5.93
CA VAL A 131 6.58 -12.21 -5.81
C VAL A 131 6.32 -11.78 -4.38
N LEU A 132 5.88 -10.54 -4.19
CA LEU A 132 5.56 -9.98 -2.87
C LEU A 132 4.07 -10.10 -2.55
N SER A 133 3.77 -10.22 -1.26
CA SER A 133 2.42 -10.15 -0.68
C SER A 133 1.39 -11.04 -1.37
N SER A 134 1.83 -12.23 -1.80
CA SER A 134 1.00 -13.17 -2.55
C SER A 134 0.09 -13.99 -1.64
N ARG A 135 -1.14 -14.26 -2.13
CA ARG A 135 -2.03 -15.30 -1.58
C ARG A 135 -1.80 -16.66 -2.23
N TYR A 136 -1.14 -16.67 -3.38
CA TYR A 136 -0.90 -17.84 -4.18
C TYR A 136 0.48 -18.43 -3.93
N TYR A 137 0.61 -19.69 -4.19
CA TYR A 137 1.84 -20.45 -3.99
C TYR A 137 2.14 -21.42 -5.14
N LYS A 138 1.22 -21.57 -6.11
CA LYS A 138 1.38 -22.48 -7.25
C LYS A 138 2.09 -21.77 -8.41
N TYR A 139 3.31 -21.27 -8.14
CA TYR A 139 4.14 -20.66 -9.15
C TYR A 139 5.21 -21.64 -9.65
N ARG A 140 5.36 -21.73 -10.97
CA ARG A 140 6.39 -22.54 -11.63
C ARG A 140 7.71 -21.79 -11.76
N TYR A 141 7.63 -20.53 -12.16
CA TYR A 141 8.79 -19.72 -12.55
C TYR A 141 9.25 -18.73 -11.48
N VAL A 142 8.62 -18.70 -10.33
CA VAL A 142 8.99 -17.85 -9.19
C VAL A 142 9.96 -18.57 -8.27
N ASP A 143 11.06 -17.91 -7.89
CA ASP A 143 12.07 -18.46 -6.98
C ASP A 143 11.79 -18.16 -5.52
N LEU A 144 11.19 -16.99 -5.22
CA LEU A 144 10.79 -16.58 -3.86
C LEU A 144 9.37 -16.00 -3.85
N ILE A 145 8.52 -16.56 -3.01
CA ILE A 145 7.15 -16.12 -2.81
C ILE A 145 7.04 -15.57 -1.39
N ASN A 146 6.85 -14.27 -1.25
CA ASN A 146 6.54 -13.68 0.05
C ASN A 146 5.04 -13.79 0.34
N ILE A 147 4.70 -14.46 1.44
CA ILE A 147 3.32 -14.61 1.92
C ILE A 147 3.24 -14.01 3.32
N PRO A 148 2.57 -12.86 3.49
CA PRO A 148 2.26 -12.33 4.81
C PRO A 148 1.45 -13.34 5.63
N LYS A 149 1.74 -13.45 6.91
CA LYS A 149 1.15 -14.47 7.79
C LYS A 149 -0.38 -14.40 7.84
N HIS A 150 -0.96 -13.21 7.73
CA HIS A 150 -2.42 -13.04 7.72
C HIS A 150 -3.08 -13.56 6.43
N LEU A 151 -2.32 -13.73 5.35
CA LEU A 151 -2.80 -14.33 4.08
C LEU A 151 -2.65 -15.86 4.05
N MET A 152 -2.13 -16.48 5.12
CA MET A 152 -1.93 -17.92 5.18
C MET A 152 -3.24 -18.66 5.45
N THR A 153 -3.73 -19.38 4.44
CA THR A 153 -4.87 -20.29 4.60
C THR A 153 -4.45 -21.60 5.29
N PHE A 154 -5.43 -22.30 5.87
CA PHE A 154 -5.19 -23.61 6.47
C PHE A 154 -4.65 -24.63 5.45
N SER A 155 -5.21 -24.64 4.24
CA SER A 155 -4.75 -25.51 3.15
C SER A 155 -3.29 -25.24 2.77
N LEU A 156 -2.87 -23.97 2.76
CA LEU A 156 -1.48 -23.60 2.49
C LEU A 156 -0.55 -24.11 3.61
N ARG A 157 -0.95 -23.99 4.88
CA ARG A 157 -0.15 -24.52 6.01
C ARG A 157 0.11 -26.02 5.86
N ILE A 158 -0.93 -26.80 5.56
CA ILE A 158 -0.79 -28.24 5.33
C ILE A 158 0.15 -28.53 4.15
N ARG A 159 0.02 -27.79 3.05
CA ARG A 159 0.88 -27.98 1.86
C ARG A 159 2.34 -27.63 2.14
N LEU A 160 2.62 -26.59 2.91
CA LEU A 160 3.98 -26.24 3.32
C LEU A 160 4.63 -27.33 4.19
N ILE A 161 3.84 -28.01 5.03
CA ILE A 161 4.33 -29.14 5.81
C ILE A 161 4.68 -30.34 4.88
N ARG A 162 3.81 -30.65 3.93
CA ARG A 162 3.92 -31.83 3.06
C ARG A 162 4.86 -31.65 1.88
N ASN A 163 5.10 -30.41 1.41
CA ASN A 163 5.88 -30.12 0.21
C ASN A 163 7.17 -29.35 0.53
N LYS A 164 8.28 -30.06 0.64
CA LYS A 164 9.62 -29.51 0.92
C LYS A 164 10.07 -28.49 -0.15
N ASN A 165 9.73 -28.73 -1.43
CA ASN A 165 10.10 -27.81 -2.51
C ASN A 165 9.34 -26.49 -2.44
N LEU A 166 8.02 -26.56 -2.13
CA LEU A 166 7.22 -25.36 -1.90
C LEU A 166 7.73 -24.59 -0.69
N ARG A 167 8.03 -25.27 0.42
CA ARG A 167 8.57 -24.66 1.63
C ARG A 167 9.88 -23.91 1.37
N LYS A 168 10.72 -24.44 0.46
CA LYS A 168 11.95 -23.76 0.06
C LYS A 168 11.69 -22.48 -0.73
N LYS A 169 10.57 -22.34 -1.44
CA LYS A 169 10.21 -21.17 -2.23
C LYS A 169 9.48 -20.07 -1.42
N VAL A 170 8.80 -20.45 -0.34
CA VAL A 170 7.93 -19.55 0.43
C VAL A 170 8.70 -18.89 1.57
N LEU A 171 8.54 -17.58 1.69
CA LEU A 171 8.93 -16.77 2.83
C LEU A 171 7.67 -16.24 3.51
N ILE A 172 7.48 -16.61 4.77
CA ILE A 172 6.38 -16.08 5.60
C ILE A 172 6.91 -14.91 6.41
N THR A 173 6.25 -13.74 6.29
CA THR A 173 6.57 -12.55 7.06
C THR A 173 5.45 -12.18 8.03
N MET A 174 5.81 -11.55 9.14
CA MET A 174 4.86 -10.93 10.04
C MET A 174 4.49 -9.55 9.51
N GLY A 175 3.41 -9.48 8.74
CA GLY A 175 3.02 -8.28 7.98
C GLY A 175 3.56 -8.29 6.55
N THR A 176 3.26 -7.23 5.82
CA THR A 176 3.62 -7.02 4.42
C THR A 176 5.01 -6.39 4.27
N ILE A 177 5.62 -6.56 3.11
CA ILE A 177 6.81 -5.80 2.72
C ILE A 177 6.32 -4.46 2.18
N HIS A 178 6.81 -3.32 2.71
CA HIS A 178 6.34 -1.98 2.32
C HIS A 178 7.36 -0.89 2.66
N ASN A 179 7.21 0.28 2.04
CA ASN A 179 8.08 1.44 2.26
C ASN A 179 7.59 2.40 3.37
N PHE A 180 6.52 2.07 4.06
CA PHE A 180 5.98 2.91 5.12
C PHE A 180 6.80 2.72 6.40
N THR A 181 7.76 3.59 6.64
CA THR A 181 8.65 3.58 7.82
C THR A 181 8.45 4.84 8.64
N MET A 182 8.90 4.86 9.88
CA MET A 182 8.86 6.08 10.71
C MET A 182 9.60 7.24 10.02
N GLN A 183 10.76 6.99 9.41
CA GLN A 183 11.47 8.05 8.67
C GLN A 183 10.64 8.58 7.50
N ALA A 184 9.99 7.70 6.72
CA ALA A 184 9.13 8.13 5.64
C ALA A 184 7.94 8.98 6.14
N VAL A 185 7.42 8.69 7.33
CA VAL A 185 6.36 9.50 7.96
C VAL A 185 6.89 10.87 8.38
N VAL A 186 8.09 10.94 8.96
CA VAL A 186 8.74 12.21 9.31
C VAL A 186 8.97 13.05 8.06
N ASP A 187 9.58 12.49 7.02
CA ASP A 187 9.84 13.18 5.76
C ASP A 187 8.54 13.73 5.15
N LYS A 188 7.45 12.96 5.20
CA LYS A 188 6.14 13.38 4.70
C LYS A 188 5.44 14.41 5.60
N CYS A 189 5.74 14.42 6.88
CA CYS A 189 5.29 15.46 7.79
C CYS A 189 5.94 16.80 7.44
N ASP A 190 7.25 16.80 7.18
CA ASP A 190 7.98 18.00 6.78
C ASP A 190 7.52 18.51 5.42
N ASP A 191 7.32 17.61 4.44
CA ASP A 191 6.72 17.93 3.14
C ASP A 191 5.35 18.61 3.31
N LEU A 192 4.48 18.05 4.16
CA LEU A 192 3.14 18.60 4.40
C LEU A 192 3.20 19.99 5.02
N GLN A 193 4.08 20.21 6.01
CA GLN A 193 4.26 21.52 6.61
C GLN A 193 4.77 22.55 5.60
N ALA A 194 5.69 22.15 4.72
CA ALA A 194 6.18 23.02 3.65
C ALA A 194 5.05 23.38 2.65
N ILE A 195 4.19 22.40 2.30
CA ILE A 195 3.03 22.61 1.44
C ILE A 195 2.02 23.57 2.10
N MET A 196 1.69 23.34 3.37
CA MET A 196 0.78 24.21 4.13
C MET A 196 1.28 25.67 4.13
N LYS A 197 2.57 25.87 4.41
CA LYS A 197 3.20 27.19 4.37
C LYS A 197 3.17 27.82 2.96
N LYS A 198 3.43 27.01 1.93
CA LYS A 198 3.41 27.49 0.52
C LYS A 198 2.04 28.03 0.12
N TYR A 199 0.97 27.38 0.57
CA TYR A 199 -0.40 27.70 0.20
C TYR A 199 -1.18 28.45 1.30
N GLU A 200 -0.51 28.96 2.32
CA GLU A 200 -1.14 29.67 3.45
C GLU A 200 -2.05 30.83 3.02
N LYS A 201 -1.72 31.49 1.90
CA LYS A 201 -2.47 32.63 1.35
C LYS A 201 -3.39 32.24 0.17
N ASP A 202 -3.48 30.97 -0.17
CA ASP A 202 -4.36 30.50 -1.25
C ASP A 202 -5.80 30.45 -0.71
N ALA A 203 -6.67 31.32 -1.26
CA ALA A 203 -8.05 31.46 -0.80
C ALA A 203 -8.87 30.16 -0.89
N ASP A 204 -8.57 29.31 -1.89
CA ASP A 204 -9.23 28.01 -2.08
C ASP A 204 -8.83 27.00 -0.99
N LEU A 205 -7.64 27.16 -0.41
CA LEU A 205 -7.07 26.21 0.56
C LEU A 205 -7.04 26.72 2.00
N ALA A 206 -7.33 28.00 2.22
CA ALA A 206 -7.23 28.65 3.53
C ALA A 206 -8.00 27.91 4.64
N SER A 207 -9.20 27.47 4.34
CA SER A 207 -10.04 26.74 5.32
C SER A 207 -9.44 25.40 5.73
N ILE A 208 -9.01 24.58 4.77
CA ILE A 208 -8.44 23.27 5.09
C ILE A 208 -7.06 23.39 5.74
N ILE A 209 -6.25 24.38 5.35
CA ILE A 209 -4.94 24.67 5.97
C ILE A 209 -5.14 25.09 7.43
N SER A 210 -6.09 25.97 7.70
CA SER A 210 -6.44 26.35 9.07
C SER A 210 -6.87 25.17 9.93
N LYS A 211 -7.69 24.28 9.38
CA LYS A 211 -8.12 23.04 10.08
C LYS A 211 -6.96 22.08 10.30
N LEU A 212 -6.04 21.94 9.35
CA LEU A 212 -4.83 21.12 9.48
C LEU A 212 -3.88 21.70 10.53
N ASP A 213 -3.75 23.03 10.59
CA ASP A 213 -2.94 23.69 11.61
C ASP A 213 -3.55 23.51 13.01
N ASN A 214 -4.87 23.67 13.13
CA ASN A 214 -5.58 23.36 14.37
C ASN A 214 -5.38 21.87 14.77
N PHE A 215 -5.51 20.93 13.83
CA PHE A 215 -5.24 19.52 14.07
C PHE A 215 -3.81 19.28 14.55
N LYS A 216 -2.82 19.89 13.92
CA LYS A 216 -1.40 19.79 14.29
C LYS A 216 -1.18 20.18 15.75
N HIS A 217 -1.84 21.23 16.24
CA HIS A 217 -1.70 21.76 17.60
C HIS A 217 -2.54 21.02 18.66
N LYS A 218 -3.44 20.12 18.26
CA LYS A 218 -4.14 19.27 19.23
C LYS A 218 -3.16 18.36 19.96
N GLU A 219 -3.34 18.19 21.26
CA GLU A 219 -2.51 17.28 22.06
C GLU A 219 -2.72 15.83 21.68
N LYS A 220 -3.98 15.46 21.36
CA LYS A 220 -4.39 14.10 20.98
C LYS A 220 -5.00 14.11 19.59
N LYS A 221 -4.63 13.14 18.77
CA LYS A 221 -5.00 13.12 17.36
C LYS A 221 -5.44 11.73 16.89
N VAL A 222 -6.42 11.69 16.01
CA VAL A 222 -6.91 10.47 15.38
C VAL A 222 -7.01 10.68 13.87
N VAL A 223 -6.46 9.76 13.10
CA VAL A 223 -6.52 9.75 11.63
C VAL A 223 -7.24 8.50 11.17
N PHE A 224 -8.42 8.65 10.60
CA PHE A 224 -9.19 7.57 10.01
C PHE A 224 -8.74 7.32 8.58
N CYS A 225 -8.24 6.12 8.32
CA CYS A 225 -7.82 5.65 7.01
C CYS A 225 -8.88 4.69 6.46
N LEU A 226 -9.76 5.23 5.64
CA LEU A 226 -10.92 4.49 5.17
C LEU A 226 -10.54 3.60 3.99
N GLY A 227 -10.91 2.34 4.07
CA GLY A 227 -10.84 1.41 2.96
C GLY A 227 -12.03 1.55 2.01
N GLY A 228 -12.62 0.46 1.62
CA GLY A 228 -13.79 0.43 0.77
C GLY A 228 -13.97 -0.90 0.06
N ARG A 229 -14.75 -0.91 -1.00
CA ARG A 229 -15.08 -2.09 -1.77
C ARG A 229 -13.83 -2.81 -2.27
N VAL A 230 -13.72 -4.10 -2.03
CA VAL A 230 -12.73 -4.98 -2.65
C VAL A 230 -13.36 -5.60 -3.90
N GLU A 231 -12.66 -5.57 -5.03
CA GLU A 231 -13.14 -6.12 -6.30
C GLU A 231 -13.46 -7.62 -6.13
N GLY A 232 -14.66 -8.03 -6.53
CA GLY A 232 -15.15 -9.41 -6.36
C GLY A 232 -15.69 -9.76 -4.97
N SER A 233 -15.87 -8.78 -4.08
CA SER A 233 -16.46 -8.98 -2.75
C SER A 233 -17.62 -8.03 -2.48
N GLU A 234 -18.60 -8.53 -1.73
CA GLU A 234 -19.66 -7.70 -1.15
C GLU A 234 -19.21 -7.07 0.18
N ILE A 235 -18.08 -6.38 0.21
CA ILE A 235 -17.82 -5.50 1.36
C ILE A 235 -18.74 -4.31 1.23
N VAL A 236 -19.78 -4.30 2.00
CA VAL A 236 -20.68 -3.16 2.14
C VAL A 236 -20.02 -2.17 3.10
N PHE A 237 -19.18 -1.33 2.52
CA PHE A 237 -18.75 -0.11 3.18
C PHE A 237 -19.87 0.92 2.97
N ASP A 238 -20.92 0.79 3.75
CA ASP A 238 -22.13 1.58 3.56
C ASP A 238 -22.12 2.88 4.39
N ILE A 239 -23.11 3.72 4.12
CA ILE A 239 -23.27 4.98 4.80
C ILE A 239 -23.52 4.80 6.31
N ASN A 240 -24.21 3.72 6.72
CA ASN A 240 -24.53 3.47 8.12
C ASN A 240 -23.28 3.19 8.96
N TYR A 241 -22.35 2.43 8.38
CA TYR A 241 -21.04 2.19 9.02
C TYR A 241 -20.27 3.49 9.23
N VAL A 242 -20.26 4.35 8.20
CA VAL A 242 -19.52 5.62 8.25
C VAL A 242 -20.19 6.63 9.16
N GLN A 243 -21.52 6.66 9.23
CA GLN A 243 -22.26 7.48 10.19
C GLN A 243 -21.86 7.12 11.62
N LYS A 244 -21.69 5.83 11.90
CA LYS A 244 -21.24 5.38 13.21
C LYS A 244 -19.79 5.81 13.48
N LEU A 245 -18.88 5.63 12.54
CA LEU A 245 -17.49 6.12 12.68
C LEU A 245 -17.45 7.63 12.91
N TYR A 246 -18.30 8.39 12.20
CA TYR A 246 -18.39 9.83 12.38
C TYR A 246 -18.91 10.21 13.76
N SER A 247 -19.95 9.52 14.27
CA SER A 247 -20.46 9.72 15.63
C SER A 247 -19.38 9.45 16.70
N ASP A 248 -18.56 8.42 16.49
CA ASP A 248 -17.45 8.13 17.40
C ASP A 248 -16.32 9.19 17.29
N ALA A 249 -16.09 9.72 16.09
CA ALA A 249 -15.20 10.87 15.91
C ALA A 249 -15.69 12.13 16.63
N GLU A 250 -16.99 12.42 16.63
CA GLU A 250 -17.58 13.52 17.39
C GLU A 250 -17.39 13.36 18.90
N LYS A 251 -17.51 12.14 19.44
CA LYS A 251 -17.22 11.86 20.86
C LYS A 251 -15.73 12.12 21.18
N LEU A 252 -14.82 11.73 20.27
CA LEU A 252 -13.40 12.01 20.44
C LEU A 252 -13.11 13.52 20.37
N VAL A 253 -13.74 14.25 19.45
CA VAL A 253 -13.64 15.72 19.38
C VAL A 253 -14.12 16.36 20.68
N ALA A 254 -15.25 15.93 21.22
CA ALA A 254 -15.77 16.39 22.51
C ALA A 254 -14.80 16.08 23.67
N SER A 255 -13.97 15.04 23.53
CA SER A 255 -12.91 14.67 24.48
C SER A 255 -11.55 15.33 24.18
N GLY A 256 -11.51 16.36 23.32
CA GLY A 256 -10.34 17.18 23.03
C GLY A 256 -9.42 16.67 21.90
N TYR A 257 -9.84 15.64 21.16
CA TYR A 257 -9.06 15.13 20.03
C TYR A 257 -9.23 16.00 18.77
N GLY A 258 -8.17 16.11 17.97
CA GLY A 258 -8.26 16.48 16.57
C GLY A 258 -8.54 15.23 15.72
N VAL A 259 -9.31 15.37 14.65
CA VAL A 259 -9.70 14.26 13.79
C VAL A 259 -9.43 14.57 12.32
N VAL A 260 -8.85 13.62 11.61
CA VAL A 260 -8.71 13.63 10.15
C VAL A 260 -9.34 12.37 9.57
N PHE A 261 -10.20 12.53 8.58
CA PHE A 261 -10.66 11.43 7.73
C PHE A 261 -9.93 11.48 6.40
N VAL A 262 -9.35 10.36 6.00
CA VAL A 262 -8.73 10.16 4.69
C VAL A 262 -9.43 8.99 4.02
N ASN A 263 -10.09 9.24 2.90
CA ASN A 263 -10.68 8.14 2.13
C ASN A 263 -9.63 7.40 1.29
N GLY A 264 -9.92 6.15 0.99
CA GLY A 264 -9.12 5.37 0.04
C GLY A 264 -9.67 5.43 -1.39
N PRO A 265 -8.90 5.00 -2.39
CA PRO A 265 -9.38 4.91 -3.77
C PRO A 265 -10.65 4.07 -3.93
N ARG A 266 -10.91 3.16 -3.00
CA ARG A 266 -12.05 2.21 -3.00
C ARG A 266 -13.26 2.69 -2.20
N THR A 267 -13.15 3.79 -1.47
CA THR A 267 -14.26 4.35 -0.69
C THR A 267 -15.39 4.80 -1.62
N PRO A 268 -16.65 4.43 -1.40
CA PRO A 268 -17.77 4.89 -2.24
C PRO A 268 -17.88 6.42 -2.27
N SER A 269 -18.31 6.98 -3.42
CA SER A 269 -18.49 8.45 -3.53
C SER A 269 -19.52 8.98 -2.56
N THR A 270 -20.61 8.27 -2.32
CA THR A 270 -21.65 8.65 -1.33
C THR A 270 -21.10 8.79 0.09
N VAL A 271 -20.15 7.93 0.46
CA VAL A 271 -19.44 8.02 1.74
C VAL A 271 -18.48 9.22 1.75
N THR A 272 -17.82 9.46 0.64
CA THR A 272 -16.91 10.60 0.45
C THR A 272 -17.67 11.92 0.63
N ASP A 273 -18.82 12.06 -0.04
CA ASP A 273 -19.68 13.24 0.03
C ASP A 273 -20.19 13.49 1.46
N TYR A 274 -20.72 12.44 2.08
CA TYR A 274 -21.20 12.54 3.47
C TYR A 274 -20.11 13.06 4.43
N LEU A 275 -18.93 12.48 4.39
CA LEU A 275 -17.82 12.88 5.28
C LEU A 275 -17.32 14.28 4.98
N TYR A 276 -17.24 14.66 3.72
CA TYR A 276 -16.85 16.02 3.31
C TYR A 276 -17.84 17.06 3.83
N GLU A 277 -19.14 16.87 3.59
CA GLU A 277 -20.20 17.77 4.05
C GLU A 277 -20.25 17.90 5.58
N LYS A 278 -19.98 16.80 6.28
CA LYS A 278 -19.89 16.81 7.75
C LYS A 278 -18.63 17.52 8.24
N ALA A 279 -17.50 17.29 7.60
CA ALA A 279 -16.26 17.96 7.95
C ALA A 279 -16.30 19.47 7.68
N LEU A 280 -17.04 19.93 6.67
CA LEU A 280 -17.22 21.36 6.42
C LEU A 280 -17.87 22.08 7.62
N LYS A 281 -18.75 21.39 8.37
CA LYS A 281 -19.50 21.93 9.49
C LYS A 281 -18.79 21.79 10.85
N ASN A 282 -17.59 21.22 10.89
CA ASN A 282 -16.85 20.96 12.12
C ASN A 282 -15.37 21.36 11.98
N ASP A 283 -14.94 22.38 12.71
CA ASP A 283 -13.58 22.92 12.62
C ASP A 283 -12.50 22.01 13.22
N ASN A 284 -12.89 21.00 14.00
CA ASN A 284 -11.97 20.02 14.57
C ASN A 284 -11.88 18.74 13.73
N ILE A 285 -12.57 18.68 12.60
CA ILE A 285 -12.56 17.54 11.69
C ILE A 285 -12.07 17.99 10.31
N VAL A 286 -11.00 17.35 9.83
CA VAL A 286 -10.47 17.50 8.48
C VAL A 286 -10.91 16.30 7.64
N PHE A 287 -11.27 16.54 6.39
CA PHE A 287 -11.49 15.48 5.41
C PHE A 287 -10.58 15.65 4.19
N GLN A 288 -9.96 14.57 3.74
CA GLN A 288 -9.22 14.54 2.49
C GLN A 288 -9.76 13.47 1.55
N ASN A 289 -10.02 13.88 0.31
CA ASN A 289 -10.31 12.96 -0.78
C ASN A 289 -9.02 12.51 -1.48
N CYS A 290 -8.74 11.19 -1.43
CA CYS A 290 -7.63 10.56 -2.15
C CYS A 290 -8.05 9.86 -3.45
N LYS A 291 -9.34 9.94 -3.83
CA LYS A 291 -9.79 9.43 -5.13
C LYS A 291 -9.30 10.37 -6.24
N ARG A 292 -8.96 9.78 -7.37
CA ARG A 292 -8.66 10.57 -8.57
C ARG A 292 -9.93 11.28 -9.03
N ILE A 293 -9.78 12.52 -9.46
CA ILE A 293 -10.80 13.24 -10.19
C ILE A 293 -10.51 13.02 -11.67
N ALA A 294 -11.52 12.67 -12.46
CA ALA A 294 -11.35 12.43 -13.87
C ALA A 294 -10.71 13.64 -14.54
N GLN A 295 -9.53 13.46 -15.11
CA GLN A 295 -8.99 14.38 -16.09
C GLN A 295 -9.51 13.97 -17.46
N ILE A 296 -9.90 14.95 -18.27
CA ILE A 296 -10.72 14.81 -19.49
C ILE A 296 -10.08 13.94 -20.59
N LYS A 297 -8.86 13.45 -20.45
CA LYS A 297 -8.19 12.59 -21.41
C LYS A 297 -7.17 11.68 -20.71
N GLU A 298 -7.61 10.68 -20.02
CA GLU A 298 -6.76 9.53 -19.80
C GLU A 298 -7.27 8.38 -20.68
N ASP A 299 -6.44 7.91 -21.59
CA ASP A 299 -6.68 6.70 -22.40
C ASP A 299 -6.82 5.42 -21.57
N TYR A 300 -6.86 5.57 -20.27
CA TYR A 300 -6.99 4.52 -19.27
C TYR A 300 -8.18 4.83 -18.39
N ALA A 301 -9.26 4.11 -18.60
CA ALA A 301 -10.28 4.04 -17.57
C ALA A 301 -9.70 3.31 -16.36
N PRO A 302 -9.21 3.98 -15.31
CA PRO A 302 -9.05 3.34 -14.02
C PRO A 302 -10.43 2.77 -13.71
N SER A 303 -10.50 1.60 -13.05
CA SER A 303 -11.77 1.00 -12.64
C SER A 303 -12.65 2.13 -12.10
N ALA A 304 -13.86 2.30 -12.64
CA ALA A 304 -14.69 3.50 -12.39
C ALA A 304 -14.85 3.85 -10.91
N TRP A 305 -14.73 2.85 -10.04
CA TRP A 305 -14.76 3.00 -8.58
C TRP A 305 -13.55 3.77 -7.98
N ARG A 306 -12.44 3.93 -8.72
CA ARG A 306 -11.25 4.71 -8.28
C ARG A 306 -11.38 6.19 -8.59
N ILE A 307 -12.35 6.55 -9.42
CA ILE A 307 -12.61 7.94 -9.78
C ILE A 307 -13.70 8.45 -8.85
N TYR A 308 -13.50 9.64 -8.35
CA TYR A 308 -14.57 10.36 -7.69
C TYR A 308 -15.58 10.81 -8.75
N SER A 309 -16.84 10.52 -8.50
CA SER A 309 -17.98 11.05 -9.26
C SER A 309 -19.01 11.52 -8.23
N GLY A 310 -19.18 12.83 -8.11
CA GLY A 310 -20.09 13.42 -7.13
C GLY A 310 -20.15 14.94 -7.25
N PRO A 311 -20.97 15.60 -6.41
CA PRO A 311 -21.24 17.03 -6.52
C PRO A 311 -20.03 17.92 -6.17
N HIS A 312 -19.01 17.40 -5.49
CA HIS A 312 -17.87 18.17 -4.97
C HIS A 312 -16.60 18.02 -5.81
N GLU A 313 -16.73 17.74 -7.11
CA GLU A 313 -15.57 17.47 -7.98
C GLU A 313 -14.64 18.69 -8.08
N GLU A 314 -15.20 19.88 -8.22
CA GLU A 314 -14.44 21.13 -8.35
C GLU A 314 -13.65 21.44 -7.07
N GLU A 315 -14.29 21.30 -5.91
CA GLU A 315 -13.67 21.50 -4.61
C GLU A 315 -12.52 20.52 -4.38
N PHE A 316 -12.74 19.24 -4.69
CA PHE A 316 -11.68 18.24 -4.56
C PHE A 316 -10.54 18.45 -5.54
N ARG A 317 -10.81 19.01 -6.72
CA ARG A 317 -9.76 19.40 -7.68
C ARG A 317 -8.85 20.51 -7.12
N LYS A 318 -9.42 21.49 -6.43
CA LYS A 318 -8.67 22.51 -5.72
C LYS A 318 -7.81 21.92 -4.60
N LEU A 319 -8.40 21.02 -3.80
CA LEU A 319 -7.72 20.36 -2.69
C LEU A 319 -6.58 19.43 -3.11
N GLN A 320 -6.54 18.97 -4.36
CA GLN A 320 -5.44 18.12 -4.89
C GLN A 320 -4.07 18.82 -4.84
N LYS A 321 -4.01 20.18 -4.79
CA LYS A 321 -2.77 20.95 -4.61
C LYS A 321 -2.02 20.54 -3.33
N LEU A 322 -2.72 20.05 -2.30
CA LEU A 322 -2.12 19.59 -1.04
C LEU A 322 -1.46 18.20 -1.17
N GLY A 323 -1.70 17.49 -2.27
CA GLY A 323 -1.25 16.11 -2.43
C GLY A 323 -1.92 15.15 -1.44
N ASN A 324 -1.29 14.00 -1.19
CA ASN A 324 -1.76 13.04 -0.19
C ASN A 324 -1.23 13.41 1.20
N ILE A 325 -2.08 13.99 2.06
CA ILE A 325 -1.70 14.40 3.41
C ILE A 325 -1.56 13.23 4.39
N TYR A 326 -2.13 12.06 4.08
CA TYR A 326 -2.22 10.94 5.01
C TYR A 326 -0.92 10.57 5.72
N PRO A 327 0.20 10.35 5.02
CA PRO A 327 1.42 10.01 5.73
C PRO A 327 1.93 11.16 6.62
N GLY A 328 1.76 12.41 6.17
CA GLY A 328 2.24 13.59 6.87
C GLY A 328 1.50 13.86 8.19
N VAL A 329 0.16 13.75 8.18
CA VAL A 329 -0.63 13.99 9.41
C VAL A 329 -0.35 12.97 10.51
N LEU A 330 0.12 11.77 10.18
CA LEU A 330 0.55 10.78 11.15
C LEU A 330 1.84 11.18 11.89
N GLY A 331 2.64 12.06 11.28
CA GLY A 331 3.89 12.58 11.86
C GLY A 331 3.71 13.72 12.87
N PHE A 332 2.50 14.26 13.04
CA PHE A 332 2.26 15.37 13.99
C PHE A 332 2.32 14.99 15.47
N GLY A 333 2.77 13.80 15.80
CA GLY A 333 2.94 13.33 17.17
C GLY A 333 1.63 13.00 17.90
N ASN A 334 1.68 12.11 18.86
CA ASN A 334 0.52 11.62 19.64
C ASN A 334 -0.72 11.31 18.77
N THR A 335 -0.49 10.65 17.64
CA THR A 335 -1.51 10.37 16.61
C THR A 335 -1.81 8.87 16.60
N LEU A 336 -3.10 8.52 16.61
CA LEU A 336 -3.62 7.18 16.37
C LEU A 336 -4.07 7.06 14.91
N ALA A 337 -3.57 6.07 14.20
CA ALA A 337 -4.10 5.66 12.91
C ALA A 337 -5.23 4.65 13.11
N VAL A 338 -6.42 4.95 12.62
CA VAL A 338 -7.57 4.05 12.63
C VAL A 338 -7.83 3.53 11.24
N HIS A 339 -7.72 2.23 11.06
CA HIS A 339 -7.96 1.57 9.77
C HIS A 339 -9.25 0.77 9.79
N THR A 340 -9.96 0.77 8.68
CA THR A 340 -11.02 -0.19 8.45
C THR A 340 -10.43 -1.57 8.20
N MET A 341 -11.13 -2.61 8.60
CA MET A 341 -10.63 -3.99 8.64
C MET A 341 -10.22 -4.56 7.28
N ASP A 342 -10.70 -4.00 6.18
CA ASP A 342 -10.37 -4.37 4.81
C ASP A 342 -8.99 -3.83 4.33
N SER A 343 -8.35 -2.96 5.11
CA SER A 343 -7.13 -2.26 4.73
C SER A 343 -5.86 -2.92 5.28
N TYR A 344 -4.98 -3.38 4.40
CA TYR A 344 -3.64 -3.84 4.78
C TYR A 344 -2.71 -2.72 5.25
N SER A 345 -3.08 -1.46 5.06
CA SER A 345 -2.31 -0.29 5.53
C SER A 345 -2.20 -0.25 7.06
N SER A 346 -3.06 -0.96 7.79
CA SER A 346 -2.90 -1.15 9.23
C SER A 346 -1.59 -1.87 9.60
N CYS A 347 -1.14 -2.81 8.77
CA CYS A 347 0.18 -3.42 8.94
C CYS A 347 1.32 -2.43 8.71
N GLU A 348 1.15 -1.50 7.77
CA GLU A 348 2.14 -0.50 7.42
C GLU A 348 2.34 0.49 8.56
N THR A 349 1.26 1.05 9.11
CA THR A 349 1.31 1.99 10.23
C THR A 349 1.87 1.32 11.50
N ALA A 350 1.41 0.10 11.81
CA ALA A 350 1.94 -0.65 12.94
C ALA A 350 3.44 -0.96 12.78
N SER A 351 3.90 -1.28 11.56
CA SER A 351 5.32 -1.52 11.26
C SER A 351 6.16 -0.25 11.43
N ALA A 352 5.61 0.92 11.12
CA ALA A 352 6.23 2.21 11.38
C ALA A 352 6.18 2.63 12.87
N LYS A 353 5.68 1.76 13.75
CA LYS A 353 5.50 2.02 15.19
C LYS A 353 4.53 3.16 15.52
N ILE A 354 3.64 3.45 14.61
CA ILE A 354 2.55 4.40 14.84
C ILE A 354 1.46 3.69 15.64
N PRO A 355 0.92 4.29 16.70
CA PRO A 355 -0.27 3.78 17.37
C PRO A 355 -1.36 3.46 16.37
N THR A 356 -1.89 2.24 16.39
CA THR A 356 -2.80 1.75 15.38
C THR A 356 -4.02 1.09 16.00
N ALA A 357 -5.20 1.46 15.52
CA ALA A 357 -6.46 0.79 15.83
C ALA A 357 -7.11 0.24 14.57
N VAL A 358 -7.88 -0.81 14.70
CA VAL A 358 -8.64 -1.43 13.61
C VAL A 358 -10.12 -1.40 13.96
N SER A 359 -10.91 -0.80 13.09
CA SER A 359 -12.37 -0.83 13.21
C SER A 359 -12.92 -2.08 12.55
N CYS A 360 -13.46 -2.97 13.37
CA CYS A 360 -14.00 -4.27 12.96
C CYS A 360 -15.53 -4.30 12.92
N ARG A 361 -16.21 -3.30 13.48
CA ARG A 361 -17.63 -3.33 13.76
C ARG A 361 -18.47 -2.87 12.56
N GLY A 362 -19.45 -3.66 12.19
CA GLY A 362 -20.49 -3.28 11.23
C GLY A 362 -20.13 -3.45 9.75
N LEU A 363 -18.94 -3.95 9.42
CA LEU A 363 -18.63 -4.34 8.07
C LEU A 363 -19.26 -5.68 7.76
N TYR A 364 -20.24 -5.69 6.86
CA TYR A 364 -20.66 -6.93 6.22
C TYR A 364 -19.58 -7.34 5.23
N ILE A 365 -18.96 -8.48 5.46
CA ILE A 365 -17.86 -8.98 4.65
C ILE A 365 -18.30 -10.33 4.09
N ASP A 366 -18.18 -10.49 2.77
CA ASP A 366 -18.31 -11.79 2.11
C ASP A 366 -17.52 -12.85 2.90
N PRO A 367 -18.10 -14.03 3.17
CA PRO A 367 -17.43 -15.11 3.89
C PRO A 367 -16.05 -15.48 3.35
N ALA A 368 -15.81 -15.35 2.04
CA ALA A 368 -14.50 -15.60 1.42
C ALA A 368 -13.44 -14.58 1.82
N ILE A 369 -13.82 -13.31 2.00
CA ILE A 369 -12.94 -12.22 2.42
C ILE A 369 -12.92 -12.07 3.94
N ARG A 370 -14.00 -12.44 4.61
CA ARG A 370 -14.10 -12.45 6.06
C ARG A 370 -12.93 -13.18 6.72
N TYR A 371 -12.43 -14.22 6.08
CA TYR A 371 -11.29 -14.98 6.60
C TYR A 371 -10.01 -14.16 6.65
N ASP A 372 -9.66 -13.43 5.58
CA ASP A 372 -8.46 -12.61 5.52
C ASP A 372 -8.53 -11.41 6.45
N CYS A 373 -9.65 -10.72 6.47
CA CYS A 373 -9.88 -9.58 7.36
C CYS A 373 -9.92 -10.00 8.83
N ARG A 374 -10.54 -11.15 9.14
CA ARG A 374 -10.53 -11.71 10.49
C ARG A 374 -9.12 -12.10 10.92
N ASN A 375 -8.34 -12.71 10.05
CA ASN A 375 -6.94 -13.05 10.35
C ASN A 375 -6.11 -11.79 10.57
N LEU A 376 -6.33 -10.74 9.78
CA LEU A 376 -5.65 -9.46 9.94
C LEU A 376 -6.00 -8.82 11.28
N ALA A 377 -7.28 -8.73 11.63
CA ALA A 377 -7.74 -8.21 12.90
C ALA A 377 -7.19 -9.02 14.09
N GLN A 378 -7.28 -10.35 14.04
CA GLN A 378 -6.73 -11.22 15.08
C GLN A 378 -5.21 -11.14 15.20
N LEU A 379 -4.51 -10.88 14.10
CA LEU A 379 -3.07 -10.72 14.11
C LEU A 379 -2.64 -9.36 14.65
N LEU A 380 -3.36 -8.30 14.28
CA LEU A 380 -3.02 -6.92 14.64
C LEU A 380 -3.57 -6.51 16.01
N CYS A 381 -4.89 -6.67 16.26
CA CYS A 381 -5.52 -6.16 17.46
C CYS A 381 -4.88 -6.65 18.78
N PRO A 382 -4.55 -7.93 18.98
CA PRO A 382 -3.92 -8.33 20.23
C PRO A 382 -2.43 -8.07 20.31
N LYS A 383 -1.74 -7.79 19.17
CA LYS A 383 -0.26 -7.73 19.13
C LYS A 383 0.29 -6.42 18.59
N TYR A 384 -0.43 -5.74 17.71
CA TYR A 384 0.05 -4.58 16.96
C TYR A 384 -0.90 -3.40 16.99
N ALA A 385 -2.17 -3.62 17.27
CA ALA A 385 -3.21 -2.61 17.29
C ALA A 385 -4.24 -2.90 18.37
N ILE A 386 -5.02 -1.90 18.74
CA ILE A 386 -6.20 -2.03 19.61
C ILE A 386 -7.46 -2.09 18.72
N ASP A 387 -8.54 -2.71 19.23
CA ASP A 387 -9.87 -2.56 18.65
C ASP A 387 -10.34 -1.12 18.82
N PHE A 388 -10.91 -0.53 17.75
CA PHE A 388 -11.27 0.88 17.77
C PHE A 388 -12.42 1.19 18.73
N ASP A 389 -13.39 0.29 18.88
CA ASP A 389 -14.50 0.49 19.80
C ASP A 389 -13.98 0.48 21.27
N GLU A 390 -13.03 -0.38 21.57
CA GLU A 390 -12.35 -0.40 22.87
C GLU A 390 -11.58 0.89 23.11
N PHE A 391 -10.81 1.36 22.09
CA PHE A 391 -10.11 2.63 22.19
C PHE A 391 -11.04 3.79 22.47
N VAL A 392 -12.16 3.94 21.75
CA VAL A 392 -13.13 5.03 21.94
C VAL A 392 -13.66 5.01 23.36
N SER A 393 -14.05 3.84 23.86
CA SER A 393 -14.55 3.68 25.24
C SER A 393 -13.53 4.12 26.28
N MET A 394 -12.25 3.76 26.11
CA MET A 394 -11.19 4.13 27.06
C MET A 394 -10.78 5.60 26.92
N ALA A 395 -10.70 6.12 25.70
CA ALA A 395 -10.28 7.49 25.40
C ALA A 395 -11.27 8.54 25.90
N CYS A 396 -12.56 8.31 25.69
CA CYS A 396 -13.62 9.19 26.21
C CYS A 396 -13.66 9.24 27.75
N ASN A 397 -13.17 8.19 28.40
CA ASN A 397 -13.03 8.14 29.87
C ASN A 397 -11.63 8.57 30.35
N MET A 398 -10.82 9.18 29.51
CA MET A 398 -9.44 9.63 29.80
C MET A 398 -8.50 8.53 30.34
N LYS A 399 -8.78 7.26 30.04
CA LYS A 399 -7.99 6.12 30.53
C LYS A 399 -6.81 5.77 29.63
N ILE A 400 -6.80 6.27 28.37
CA ILE A 400 -5.78 5.97 27.39
C ILE A 400 -5.61 7.12 26.40
N GLU A 401 -4.40 7.30 25.92
CA GLU A 401 -4.05 8.21 24.84
C GLU A 401 -3.35 7.48 23.70
N PRO A 402 -3.31 8.06 22.46
CA PRO A 402 -2.61 7.45 21.34
C PRO A 402 -1.16 7.04 21.66
N LYS A 403 -0.42 7.88 22.37
CA LYS A 403 0.98 7.63 22.75
C LYS A 403 1.18 6.38 23.62
N ASP A 404 0.14 5.93 24.33
CA ASP A 404 0.19 4.75 25.19
C ASP A 404 0.07 3.46 24.38
N LEU A 405 -0.40 3.56 23.16
CA LEU A 405 -0.63 2.45 22.22
C LEU A 405 0.62 2.22 21.37
N ARG A 406 1.51 1.37 21.80
CA ARG A 406 2.71 1.02 21.04
C ARG A 406 2.54 -0.32 20.32
N PRO A 407 2.60 -0.36 18.98
CA PRO A 407 2.55 -1.62 18.26
C PRO A 407 3.68 -2.58 18.67
N ARG A 408 3.33 -3.82 18.95
CA ARG A 408 4.31 -4.85 19.37
C ARG A 408 4.71 -5.69 18.14
N LEU A 409 5.70 -5.23 17.40
CA LEU A 409 6.26 -6.00 16.29
C LEU A 409 7.21 -7.08 16.83
N LEU A 410 6.96 -8.32 16.45
CA LEU A 410 7.81 -9.47 16.85
C LEU A 410 9.04 -9.62 15.97
N SER A 411 8.99 -9.14 14.71
CA SER A 411 10.09 -9.18 13.76
C SER A 411 9.97 -8.06 12.73
N ASN A 412 11.09 -7.64 12.17
CA ASN A 412 11.10 -6.70 11.05
C ASN A 412 10.95 -7.47 9.72
N PRO A 413 9.77 -7.40 9.05
CA PRO A 413 9.52 -8.16 7.83
C PRO A 413 10.47 -7.76 6.69
N LEU A 414 10.89 -6.51 6.63
CA LEU A 414 11.82 -5.98 5.62
C LEU A 414 13.19 -6.63 5.75
N ARG A 415 13.73 -6.69 6.96
CA ARG A 415 15.03 -7.30 7.23
C ARG A 415 15.03 -8.79 6.90
N VAL A 416 14.04 -9.52 7.39
CA VAL A 416 13.89 -10.97 7.10
C VAL A 416 13.80 -11.24 5.61
N PHE A 417 13.09 -10.38 4.87
CA PHE A 417 12.99 -10.46 3.41
C PHE A 417 14.36 -10.25 2.75
N ALA A 418 15.04 -9.16 3.07
CA ALA A 418 16.33 -8.82 2.45
C ALA A 418 17.40 -9.90 2.72
N GLU A 419 17.52 -10.37 3.96
CA GLU A 419 18.45 -11.47 4.32
C GLU A 419 18.13 -12.74 3.53
N THR A 420 16.84 -13.05 3.31
CA THR A 420 16.42 -14.21 2.52
C THR A 420 16.81 -14.06 1.05
N VAL A 421 16.59 -12.87 0.45
CA VAL A 421 16.98 -12.58 -0.93
C VAL A 421 18.48 -12.74 -1.13
N VAL A 422 19.28 -12.11 -0.27
CA VAL A 422 20.76 -12.19 -0.32
C VAL A 422 21.24 -13.63 -0.21
N LYS A 423 20.74 -14.37 0.79
CA LYS A 423 21.10 -15.78 1.00
C LYS A 423 20.80 -16.63 -0.23
N ARG A 424 19.67 -16.42 -0.90
CA ARG A 424 19.27 -17.20 -2.07
C ARG A 424 20.07 -16.82 -3.32
N LEU A 425 20.37 -15.55 -3.51
CA LEU A 425 21.22 -15.13 -4.62
C LEU A 425 22.60 -15.78 -4.53
N ASN A 426 23.18 -15.85 -3.33
CA ASN A 426 24.45 -16.53 -3.11
C ASN A 426 24.40 -18.04 -3.41
N GLN A 427 23.21 -18.64 -3.38
CA GLN A 427 23.01 -20.06 -3.75
C GLN A 427 22.78 -20.27 -5.27
N LEU A 428 22.44 -19.20 -6.00
CA LEU A 428 22.23 -19.26 -7.46
C LEU A 428 23.52 -19.01 -8.25
N GLY A 429 24.49 -18.34 -7.65
CA GLY A 429 25.85 -18.13 -8.22
C GLY A 429 26.71 -19.29 -7.99
#